data_1dc2e663c86ab67bd5b0a3e3e9dac331
#
_entry.id   1dc2e663c86ab67bd5b0a3e3e9dac331
#
_cell.length_a   1.000
_cell.length_b   1.000
_cell.length_c   1.000
_cell.angle_alpha   90.00
_cell.angle_beta   90.00
_cell.angle_gamma   90.00
#
_symmetry.space_group_name_H-M   'P 1'
#
loop_
_entity.id
_entity.type
_entity.pdbx_description
1 polymer ?
#
loop_
_entity_poly.entity_id
_entity_poly.type
_entity_poly.pdbx_seq_one_letter_code
_entity_poly.pdbx_strand_id
1 'polypeptide(L)'
;MEKDPTLVLVVAAAIRDRTGRLLLQQCPLHKRHASLWEFPGGKVESEEIPRLALCREIREELALDLEATALEPAGFAEELLADGRPGLVLLLYTCGSWRGEPTALEGQNWGWFTPEEAAALELPPMDRALLAELSG
;
A
#
# COMPACT_ATOMS: atom_id res chain seq x y z
N MET A 1 -14.36 25.04 15.30
CA MET A 1 -13.80 25.47 14.05
C MET A 1 -13.26 24.29 13.25
N GLU A 2 -13.79 24.12 12.11
CA GLU A 2 -13.42 23.02 11.26
C GLU A 2 -12.23 23.37 10.38
N LYS A 3 -11.32 22.46 10.21
CA LYS A 3 -10.14 22.67 9.40
C LYS A 3 -10.01 21.56 8.40
N ASP A 4 -9.48 21.91 7.25
CA ASP A 4 -9.07 20.88 6.29
C ASP A 4 -7.94 20.09 6.90
N PRO A 5 -7.90 18.78 6.66
CA PRO A 5 -6.78 18.00 7.17
C PRO A 5 -5.50 18.46 6.53
N THR A 6 -4.46 18.56 7.34
CA THR A 6 -3.12 18.87 6.82
C THR A 6 -2.38 17.62 6.44
N LEU A 7 -2.86 16.44 6.84
CA LEU A 7 -2.25 15.17 6.52
C LEU A 7 -3.32 14.18 6.12
N VAL A 8 -2.98 13.35 5.14
CA VAL A 8 -3.80 12.22 4.76
C VAL A 8 -3.02 10.97 5.15
N LEU A 9 -3.66 10.10 5.91
CA LEU A 9 -3.03 8.89 6.38
C LEU A 9 -3.41 7.74 5.46
N VAL A 10 -2.38 7.06 4.92
CA VAL A 10 -2.54 5.96 3.99
C VAL A 10 -1.84 4.75 4.56
N VAL A 11 -2.38 3.57 4.32
CA VAL A 11 -1.80 2.32 4.76
C VAL A 11 -1.52 1.45 3.56
N ALA A 12 -0.49 0.61 3.66
CA ALA A 12 -0.14 -0.30 2.60
C ALA A 12 0.43 -1.58 3.18
N ALA A 13 0.36 -2.65 2.38
CA ALA A 13 0.81 -3.97 2.82
C ALA A 13 1.94 -4.47 1.95
N ALA A 14 3.01 -4.94 2.59
CA ALA A 14 4.06 -5.69 1.93
C ALA A 14 3.72 -7.17 2.15
N ILE A 15 2.94 -7.73 1.24
CA ILE A 15 2.48 -9.11 1.31
C ILE A 15 3.54 -9.98 0.64
N ARG A 16 4.09 -10.92 1.38
CA ARG A 16 5.15 -11.79 0.85
C ARG A 16 4.69 -13.22 0.74
N ASP A 17 5.02 -13.85 -0.39
CA ASP A 17 4.75 -15.26 -0.53
C ASP A 17 5.90 -16.05 0.09
N ARG A 18 5.83 -17.39 -0.02
CA ARG A 18 6.82 -18.25 0.62
C ARG A 18 8.22 -18.06 0.06
N THR A 19 8.33 -17.58 -1.15
CA THR A 19 9.64 -17.40 -1.79
C THR A 19 10.17 -15.98 -1.57
N GLY A 20 9.43 -15.13 -0.85
CA GLY A 20 9.87 -13.78 -0.56
C GLY A 20 9.46 -12.76 -1.60
N ARG A 21 8.63 -13.13 -2.57
CA ARG A 21 8.16 -12.18 -3.56
C ARG A 21 7.06 -11.32 -2.97
N LEU A 22 7.02 -10.08 -3.42
CA LEU A 22 6.07 -9.08 -2.95
C LEU A 22 4.92 -8.92 -3.91
N LEU A 23 3.73 -8.74 -3.38
CA LEU A 23 2.54 -8.48 -4.17
C LEU A 23 2.43 -6.99 -4.42
N LEU A 24 2.48 -6.59 -5.68
CA LEU A 24 2.32 -5.19 -6.06
C LEU A 24 1.18 -5.10 -7.06
N GLN A 25 0.58 -3.93 -7.12
CA GLN A 25 -0.46 -3.68 -8.09
C GLN A 25 -0.15 -2.39 -8.84
N GLN A 26 -0.62 -2.33 -10.08
CA GLN A 26 -0.42 -1.17 -10.92
C GLN A 26 -1.64 -0.28 -10.84
N CYS A 27 -1.39 0.98 -10.55
CA CYS A 27 -2.46 1.95 -10.38
C CYS A 27 -3.25 2.09 -11.68
N PRO A 28 -4.59 2.06 -11.62
CA PRO A 28 -5.39 2.25 -12.83
C PRO A 28 -5.15 3.63 -13.45
N LEU A 29 -5.40 3.74 -14.75
CA LEU A 29 -5.07 4.94 -15.49
C LEU A 29 -5.80 6.18 -14.99
N HIS A 30 -6.96 6.01 -14.37
CA HIS A 30 -7.74 7.15 -13.91
C HIS A 30 -7.34 7.61 -12.51
N LYS A 31 -6.33 6.99 -11.91
CA LYS A 31 -5.89 7.35 -10.59
C LYS A 31 -4.70 8.29 -10.65
N ARG A 32 -4.37 8.84 -9.48
CA ARG A 32 -3.35 9.86 -9.36
C ARG A 32 -1.97 9.41 -9.82
N HIS A 33 -1.58 8.19 -9.46
CA HIS A 33 -0.29 7.63 -9.85
C HIS A 33 -0.47 6.62 -10.96
N ALA A 34 -1.21 7.02 -12.02
CA ALA A 34 -1.55 6.11 -13.11
C ALA A 34 -0.31 5.44 -13.65
N SER A 35 -0.43 4.15 -13.91
CA SER A 35 0.61 3.29 -14.47
C SER A 35 1.76 2.97 -13.54
N LEU A 36 1.84 3.59 -12.36
CA LEU A 36 2.88 3.25 -11.41
C LEU A 36 2.46 2.03 -10.61
N TRP A 37 3.44 1.23 -10.25
CA TRP A 37 3.22 0.08 -9.38
C TRP A 37 3.37 0.51 -7.93
N GLU A 38 2.64 -0.13 -7.03
CA GLU A 38 2.65 0.29 -5.64
C GLU A 38 2.27 -0.89 -4.75
N PHE A 39 2.61 -0.77 -3.48
CA PHE A 39 2.06 -1.69 -2.49
C PHE A 39 0.56 -1.48 -2.40
N PRO A 40 -0.22 -2.56 -2.31
CA PRO A 40 -1.68 -2.39 -2.19
C PRO A 40 -2.06 -1.76 -0.86
N GLY A 41 -3.10 -0.98 -0.87
CA GLY A 41 -3.59 -0.29 0.32
C GLY A 41 -4.45 0.89 -0.05
N GLY A 42 -4.65 1.78 0.90
CA GLY A 42 -5.48 2.95 0.66
C GLY A 42 -5.58 3.85 1.87
N LYS A 43 -6.55 4.75 1.83
CA LYS A 43 -6.70 5.75 2.87
C LYS A 43 -7.32 5.17 4.12
N VAL A 44 -6.85 5.65 5.27
CA VAL A 44 -7.48 5.38 6.55
C VAL A 44 -8.63 6.35 6.70
N GLU A 45 -9.82 5.84 6.93
CA GLU A 45 -10.98 6.68 7.05
C GLU A 45 -11.15 7.15 8.48
N SER A 46 -12.04 8.14 8.64
CA SER A 46 -12.29 8.72 9.94
C SER A 46 -12.61 7.65 10.97
N GLU A 47 -11.95 7.73 12.11
CA GLU A 47 -12.18 6.81 13.25
C GLU A 47 -11.80 5.36 12.96
N GLU A 48 -11.05 5.13 11.90
CA GLU A 48 -10.61 3.80 11.57
C GLU A 48 -9.18 3.60 12.09
N ILE A 49 -8.92 2.45 12.69
CA ILE A 49 -7.58 2.09 13.10
C ILE A 49 -6.78 1.67 11.86
N PRO A 50 -5.55 2.14 11.69
CA PRO A 50 -4.81 1.88 10.45
C PRO A 50 -4.74 0.42 10.02
N ARG A 51 -4.46 -0.53 10.93
CA ARG A 51 -4.37 -1.92 10.48
C ARG A 51 -5.72 -2.49 10.05
N LEU A 52 -6.82 -1.99 10.62
CA LEU A 52 -8.15 -2.43 10.18
C LEU A 52 -8.49 -1.80 8.84
N ALA A 53 -8.06 -0.55 8.62
CA ALA A 53 -8.23 0.09 7.32
C ALA A 53 -7.51 -0.72 6.24
N LEU A 54 -6.31 -1.21 6.57
CA LEU A 54 -5.55 -2.00 5.61
C LEU A 54 -6.29 -3.29 5.25
N CYS A 55 -6.81 -3.99 6.23
CA CYS A 55 -7.57 -5.21 5.96
C CYS A 55 -8.75 -4.92 5.06
N ARG A 56 -9.45 -3.82 5.31
CA ARG A 56 -10.60 -3.43 4.50
C ARG A 56 -10.17 -3.11 3.06
N GLU A 57 -9.12 -2.32 2.91
CA GLU A 57 -8.65 -1.92 1.57
C GLU A 57 -8.20 -3.13 0.75
N ILE A 58 -7.47 -4.05 1.38
CA ILE A 58 -6.98 -5.21 0.65
C ILE A 58 -8.13 -6.12 0.23
N ARG A 59 -9.15 -6.25 1.06
CA ARG A 59 -10.32 -7.01 0.67
C ARG A 59 -11.04 -6.35 -0.50
N GLU A 60 -11.19 -5.03 -0.46
CA GLU A 60 -11.87 -4.31 -1.53
C GLU A 60 -11.11 -4.36 -2.84
N GLU A 61 -9.79 -4.31 -2.79
CA GLU A 61 -8.99 -4.24 -4.00
C GLU A 61 -8.63 -5.59 -4.57
N LEU A 62 -8.34 -6.56 -3.73
CA LEU A 62 -7.74 -7.82 -4.16
C LEU A 62 -8.45 -9.06 -3.65
N ALA A 63 -9.53 -8.91 -2.89
CA ALA A 63 -10.30 -10.03 -2.37
C ALA A 63 -9.49 -10.95 -1.46
N LEU A 64 -8.51 -10.38 -0.78
CA LEU A 64 -7.70 -11.13 0.19
C LEU A 64 -8.13 -10.79 1.60
N ASP A 65 -8.12 -11.81 2.46
CA ASP A 65 -8.42 -11.62 3.87
C ASP A 65 -7.13 -11.65 4.66
N LEU A 66 -6.76 -10.50 5.21
CA LEU A 66 -5.59 -10.40 6.07
C LEU A 66 -6.01 -10.54 7.52
N GLU A 67 -5.11 -11.09 8.31
CA GLU A 67 -5.32 -11.20 9.75
C GLU A 67 -4.71 -9.98 10.41
N ALA A 68 -5.54 -9.12 10.98
CA ALA A 68 -5.06 -7.84 11.53
C ALA A 68 -3.97 -8.05 12.58
N THR A 69 -4.11 -9.10 13.39
CA THR A 69 -3.13 -9.35 14.46
C THR A 69 -1.81 -9.87 13.93
N ALA A 70 -1.78 -10.32 12.68
CA ALA A 70 -0.54 -10.83 12.07
C ALA A 70 0.21 -9.74 11.29
N LEU A 71 -0.36 -8.55 11.17
CA LEU A 71 0.30 -7.44 10.51
C LEU A 71 1.34 -6.83 11.45
N GLU A 72 2.53 -6.55 10.90
CA GLU A 72 3.59 -5.94 11.70
C GLU A 72 4.04 -4.64 11.05
N PRO A 73 4.16 -3.58 11.86
CA PRO A 73 4.64 -2.31 11.30
C PRO A 73 6.02 -2.48 10.70
N ALA A 74 6.23 -1.91 9.52
CA ALA A 74 7.49 -2.06 8.79
C ALA A 74 8.14 -0.74 8.44
N GLY A 75 7.44 0.37 8.67
CA GLY A 75 8.03 1.66 8.40
C GLY A 75 6.99 2.64 7.93
N PHE A 76 7.42 3.85 7.66
CA PHE A 76 6.54 4.85 7.12
C PHE A 76 7.32 5.79 6.23
N ALA A 77 6.59 6.48 5.35
CA ALA A 77 7.18 7.48 4.48
C ALA A 77 6.23 8.66 4.42
N GLU A 78 6.77 9.81 4.07
CA GLU A 78 6.00 11.05 4.03
C GLU A 78 6.18 11.70 2.68
N GLU A 79 5.14 12.40 2.27
CA GLU A 79 5.22 13.21 1.07
C GLU A 79 4.57 14.55 1.35
N LEU A 80 5.35 15.62 1.20
CA LEU A 80 4.80 16.96 1.31
C LEU A 80 4.20 17.33 -0.02
N LEU A 81 2.96 17.80 0.02
CA LEU A 81 2.29 18.24 -1.18
C LEU A 81 2.28 19.75 -1.23
N ALA A 82 2.39 20.29 -2.45
CA ALA A 82 2.37 21.72 -2.66
C ALA A 82 0.98 22.15 -3.08
N ASP A 83 0.81 23.46 -3.30
CA ASP A 83 -0.42 24.02 -3.88
C ASP A 83 -1.65 23.77 -3.05
N GLY A 84 -1.50 23.88 -1.73
CA GLY A 84 -2.64 23.76 -0.84
C GLY A 84 -3.15 22.37 -0.63
N ARG A 85 -2.50 21.36 -1.21
CA ARG A 85 -2.91 19.99 -0.98
C ARG A 85 -2.30 19.47 0.31
N PRO A 86 -2.98 18.53 0.99
CA PRO A 86 -2.42 17.98 2.23
C PRO A 86 -1.22 17.09 1.96
N GLY A 87 -0.38 16.96 2.96
CA GLY A 87 0.70 15.99 2.90
C GLY A 87 0.15 14.58 3.07
N LEU A 88 0.99 13.59 2.74
CA LEU A 88 0.64 12.19 2.89
C LEU A 88 1.60 11.52 3.85
N VAL A 89 1.07 10.61 4.66
CA VAL A 89 1.88 9.72 5.49
C VAL A 89 1.44 8.30 5.14
N LEU A 90 2.40 7.51 4.68
CA LEU A 90 2.13 6.13 4.28
C LEU A 90 2.73 5.20 5.32
N LEU A 91 1.86 4.41 5.96
CA LEU A 91 2.28 3.41 6.94
C LEU A 91 2.33 2.05 6.25
N LEU A 92 3.47 1.39 6.34
CA LEU A 92 3.64 0.08 5.71
C LEU A 92 3.64 -1.01 6.77
N TYR A 93 2.89 -2.07 6.50
CA TYR A 93 2.85 -3.27 7.33
C TYR A 93 3.32 -4.44 6.51
N THR A 94 4.01 -5.38 7.14
CA THR A 94 4.35 -6.64 6.48
C THR A 94 3.28 -7.66 6.82
N CYS A 95 3.07 -8.59 5.88
CA CYS A 95 2.06 -9.63 6.02
C CYS A 95 2.58 -10.89 5.33
N GLY A 96 2.70 -11.97 6.11
CA GLY A 96 3.19 -13.23 5.56
C GLY A 96 2.13 -14.30 5.45
N SER A 97 0.88 -13.99 5.82
CA SER A 97 -0.18 -14.99 5.72
C SER A 97 -1.50 -14.28 5.42
N TRP A 98 -2.30 -14.93 4.60
CA TRP A 98 -3.59 -14.38 4.20
C TRP A 98 -4.46 -15.53 3.72
N ARG A 99 -5.73 -15.26 3.48
CA ARG A 99 -6.64 -16.24 2.88
C ARG A 99 -7.16 -15.67 1.58
N GLY A 100 -7.37 -16.55 0.61
CA GLY A 100 -7.89 -16.17 -0.68
C GLY A 100 -6.82 -16.08 -1.73
N GLU A 101 -7.24 -15.82 -2.96
CA GLU A 101 -6.35 -15.65 -4.11
C GLU A 101 -6.48 -14.22 -4.60
N PRO A 102 -5.38 -13.57 -4.94
CA PRO A 102 -5.49 -12.19 -5.42
C PRO A 102 -6.40 -12.11 -6.63
N THR A 103 -7.31 -11.18 -6.58
CA THR A 103 -8.28 -10.96 -7.65
C THR A 103 -8.42 -9.47 -7.85
N ALA A 104 -8.20 -9.01 -9.07
CA ALA A 104 -8.23 -7.58 -9.37
C ALA A 104 -9.68 -7.10 -9.42
N LEU A 105 -10.20 -6.68 -8.27
CA LEU A 105 -11.59 -6.27 -8.17
C LEU A 105 -11.85 -4.88 -8.76
N GLU A 106 -10.77 -4.11 -9.00
CA GLU A 106 -10.90 -2.77 -9.55
C GLU A 106 -10.29 -2.64 -10.94
N GLY A 107 -10.04 -3.78 -11.60
CA GLY A 107 -9.50 -3.78 -12.95
C GLY A 107 -8.03 -3.42 -13.04
N GLN A 108 -7.34 -3.37 -11.92
CA GLN A 108 -5.92 -3.05 -11.90
C GLN A 108 -5.10 -4.29 -12.26
N ASN A 109 -3.88 -4.08 -12.72
CA ASN A 109 -2.92 -5.18 -12.87
C ASN A 109 -2.27 -5.47 -11.53
N TRP A 110 -1.82 -6.71 -11.34
CA TRP A 110 -1.10 -7.07 -10.13
C TRP A 110 -0.14 -8.21 -10.45
N GLY A 111 0.83 -8.43 -9.57
CA GLY A 111 1.74 -9.54 -9.76
C GLY A 111 2.62 -9.73 -8.54
N TRP A 112 3.37 -10.82 -8.56
CA TRP A 112 4.35 -11.15 -7.54
C TRP A 112 5.74 -10.83 -8.09
N PHE A 113 6.54 -10.12 -7.32
CA PHE A 113 7.84 -9.65 -7.77
C PHE A 113 8.88 -9.92 -6.71
N THR A 114 10.06 -10.38 -7.13
CA THR A 114 11.19 -10.41 -6.20
C THR A 114 11.55 -8.97 -5.83
N PRO A 115 12.28 -8.77 -4.73
CA PRO A 115 12.70 -7.40 -4.41
C PRO A 115 13.47 -6.73 -5.54
N GLU A 116 14.29 -7.48 -6.26
CA GLU A 116 15.03 -6.92 -7.40
C GLU A 116 14.09 -6.53 -8.53
N GLU A 117 13.11 -7.38 -8.83
CA GLU A 117 12.14 -7.08 -9.86
C GLU A 117 11.31 -5.86 -9.48
N ALA A 118 10.90 -5.79 -8.21
CA ALA A 118 10.12 -4.67 -7.72
C ALA A 118 10.91 -3.37 -7.85
N ALA A 119 12.20 -3.41 -7.53
CA ALA A 119 13.03 -2.21 -7.60
C ALA A 119 13.17 -1.71 -9.04
N ALA A 120 12.96 -2.56 -10.03
CA ALA A 120 13.04 -2.17 -11.44
C ALA A 120 11.74 -1.60 -11.97
N LEU A 121 10.67 -1.70 -11.21
CA LEU A 121 9.39 -1.14 -11.62
C LEU A 121 9.36 0.36 -11.34
N GLU A 122 8.41 1.04 -11.97
CA GLU A 122 8.19 2.46 -11.68
C GLU A 122 7.25 2.57 -10.50
N LEU A 123 7.79 3.08 -9.39
CA LEU A 123 7.08 3.22 -8.13
C LEU A 123 7.00 4.69 -7.73
N PRO A 124 5.94 5.09 -7.00
CA PRO A 124 5.95 6.42 -6.40
C PRO A 124 7.12 6.53 -5.41
N PRO A 125 7.57 7.76 -5.14
CA PRO A 125 8.74 7.94 -4.26
C PRO A 125 8.59 7.31 -2.88
N MET A 126 7.41 7.39 -2.28
CA MET A 126 7.21 6.79 -0.95
C MET A 126 7.33 5.28 -1.00
N ASP A 127 6.74 4.66 -2.03
CA ASP A 127 6.82 3.22 -2.17
C ASP A 127 8.25 2.78 -2.41
N ARG A 128 8.98 3.53 -3.23
CA ARG A 128 10.38 3.21 -3.51
C ARG A 128 11.22 3.29 -2.24
N ALA A 129 11.00 4.33 -1.42
CA ALA A 129 11.74 4.47 -0.18
C ALA A 129 11.46 3.32 0.76
N LEU A 130 10.18 2.91 0.85
CA LEU A 130 9.81 1.83 1.75
C LEU A 130 10.32 0.48 1.25
N LEU A 131 10.31 0.29 -0.08
CA LEU A 131 10.88 -0.94 -0.64
C LEU A 131 12.35 -1.06 -0.30
N ALA A 132 13.07 0.05 -0.37
CA ALA A 132 14.50 0.03 -0.03
C ALA A 132 14.71 -0.37 1.43
N GLU A 133 13.85 0.11 2.32
CA GLU A 133 13.95 -0.25 3.73
C GLU A 133 13.67 -1.73 3.97
N LEU A 134 12.72 -2.29 3.23
CA LEU A 134 12.43 -3.72 3.36
C LEU A 134 13.62 -4.57 2.92
N SER A 135 14.35 -4.11 1.92
CA SER A 135 15.45 -4.87 1.36
C SER A 135 16.74 -4.67 2.13
N GLY A 136 16.81 -3.59 2.88
CA GLY A 136 17.97 -3.28 3.68
C GLY A 136 17.89 -3.86 5.05
#